data_28a8815c3c87d6ba0126737b010d072f
#
_entry.id   28a8815c3c87d6ba0126737b010d072f
#
_cell.length_a   1.000
_cell.length_b   1.000
_cell.length_c   1.000
_cell.angle_alpha   90.00
_cell.angle_beta   90.00
_cell.angle_gamma   90.00
#
_symmetry.space_group_name_H-M   'P 1'
#
loop_
_entity.id
_entity.type
_entity.pdbx_description
1 polymer ?
#
loop_
_entity_poly.entity_id
_entity_poly.type
_entity_poly.pdbx_seq_one_letter_code
_entity_poly.pdbx_strand_id
1 'polypeptide(L)'
;MTTKIKTPGITDANVTTAKILDANVTTAKLNLISTSGTPGATIKGTSGQTDGYLQLNCEENTHGIKLKSPPHSAAQSYTLTFPQSITNGYFLKTDGSGNLS
;
A
#
# COMPACT_ATOMS: atom_id res chain seq x y z
N MET A 1 -30.49 7.73 -24.27
CA MET A 1 -29.79 6.48 -24.64
C MET A 1 -28.41 6.44 -24.00
N THR A 2 -28.04 5.34 -23.38
CA THR A 2 -26.74 5.18 -22.74
C THR A 2 -25.83 4.40 -23.68
N THR A 3 -24.68 4.99 -24.04
CA THR A 3 -23.64 4.30 -24.80
C THR A 3 -22.72 3.56 -23.89
N LYS A 4 -22.58 2.26 -24.06
CA LYS A 4 -21.64 1.45 -23.29
C LYS A 4 -20.34 1.28 -24.07
N ILE A 5 -19.20 1.45 -23.37
CA ILE A 5 -17.90 1.17 -23.94
C ILE A 5 -17.62 -0.32 -23.75
N LYS A 6 -17.44 -1.03 -24.87
CA LYS A 6 -17.12 -2.47 -24.85
C LYS A 6 -15.61 -2.68 -24.92
N THR A 7 -15.15 -3.81 -24.38
CA THR A 7 -13.77 -4.24 -24.58
C THR A 7 -13.59 -4.64 -26.06
N PRO A 8 -12.58 -4.14 -26.81
CA PRO A 8 -11.44 -3.33 -26.38
C PRO A 8 -11.62 -1.82 -26.58
N GLY A 9 -12.74 -1.23 -26.16
CA GLY A 9 -13.05 0.19 -26.38
C GLY A 9 -12.15 1.18 -25.63
N ILE A 10 -11.44 0.73 -24.61
CA ILE A 10 -10.47 1.55 -23.87
C ILE A 10 -9.11 0.86 -23.98
N THR A 11 -8.15 1.54 -24.60
CA THR A 11 -6.77 1.05 -24.70
C THR A 11 -5.92 1.54 -23.52
N ASP A 12 -4.75 0.94 -23.34
CA ASP A 12 -3.83 1.29 -22.27
C ASP A 12 -3.51 2.79 -22.30
N ALA A 13 -3.39 3.37 -21.10
CA ALA A 13 -3.12 4.80 -20.87
C ALA A 13 -4.23 5.77 -21.31
N ASN A 14 -5.38 5.27 -21.78
CA ASN A 14 -6.49 6.15 -22.20
C ASN A 14 -7.35 6.65 -21.03
N VAL A 15 -7.28 6.01 -19.87
CA VAL A 15 -7.95 6.51 -18.66
C VAL A 15 -6.89 7.25 -17.81
N THR A 16 -6.86 8.57 -17.98
CA THR A 16 -5.91 9.43 -17.26
C THR A 16 -6.51 9.99 -15.97
N THR A 17 -5.69 10.63 -15.16
CA THR A 17 -6.14 11.28 -13.93
C THR A 17 -7.29 12.26 -14.17
N ALA A 18 -7.23 13.01 -15.27
CA ALA A 18 -8.29 13.97 -15.62
C ALA A 18 -9.62 13.31 -15.99
N LYS A 19 -9.63 12.01 -16.29
CA LYS A 19 -10.85 11.27 -16.65
C LYS A 19 -11.51 10.59 -15.46
N ILE A 20 -10.84 10.58 -14.31
CA ILE A 20 -11.37 10.08 -13.05
C ILE A 20 -11.55 11.28 -12.13
N LEU A 21 -12.81 11.66 -11.89
CA LEU A 21 -13.09 12.77 -10.97
C LEU A 21 -12.76 12.36 -9.54
N ASP A 22 -12.38 13.36 -8.74
CA ASP A 22 -12.07 13.15 -7.33
C ASP A 22 -13.23 12.41 -6.61
N ALA A 23 -12.85 11.50 -5.73
CA ALA A 23 -13.77 10.65 -4.97
C ALA A 23 -14.59 9.64 -5.79
N ASN A 24 -14.36 9.52 -7.10
CA ASN A 24 -15.07 8.53 -7.93
C ASN A 24 -14.53 7.11 -7.78
N VAL A 25 -13.29 6.95 -7.29
CA VAL A 25 -12.75 5.64 -6.92
C VAL A 25 -12.97 5.45 -5.42
N THR A 26 -14.08 4.85 -5.06
CA THR A 26 -14.49 4.62 -3.67
C THR A 26 -13.96 3.29 -3.14
N THR A 27 -14.08 3.06 -1.84
CA THR A 27 -13.70 1.79 -1.21
C THR A 27 -14.43 0.59 -1.83
N ALA A 28 -15.66 0.78 -2.31
CA ALA A 28 -16.40 -0.29 -2.99
C ALA A 28 -15.78 -0.69 -4.34
N LYS A 29 -14.94 0.17 -4.93
CA LYS A 29 -14.25 -0.08 -6.20
C LYS A 29 -12.81 -0.53 -6.02
N LEU A 30 -12.29 -0.45 -4.79
CA LEU A 30 -10.95 -0.93 -4.43
C LEU A 30 -11.08 -2.26 -3.69
N ASN A 31 -10.58 -3.31 -4.29
CA ASN A 31 -10.60 -4.64 -3.69
C ASN A 31 -9.19 -5.01 -3.22
N LEU A 32 -8.85 -4.62 -1.99
CA LEU A 32 -7.55 -4.87 -1.40
C LEU A 32 -7.59 -6.13 -0.52
N ILE A 33 -7.87 -7.27 -1.14
CA ILE A 33 -7.94 -8.56 -0.46
C ILE A 33 -6.65 -9.34 -0.68
N SER A 34 -6.03 -9.76 0.42
CA SER A 34 -4.86 -10.63 0.38
C SER A 34 -5.28 -12.09 0.32
N THR A 35 -4.54 -12.90 -0.42
CA THR A 35 -4.61 -14.36 -0.39
C THR A 35 -3.31 -14.91 0.19
N SER A 36 -3.20 -16.22 0.39
CA SER A 36 -2.00 -16.84 0.97
C SER A 36 -0.71 -16.60 0.18
N GLY A 37 -0.82 -16.36 -1.12
CA GLY A 37 0.35 -16.15 -1.99
C GLY A 37 0.48 -14.74 -2.56
N THR A 38 -0.52 -13.86 -2.32
CA THR A 38 -0.55 -12.56 -2.97
C THR A 38 -1.04 -11.48 -2.00
N PRO A 39 -0.25 -10.43 -1.76
CA PRO A 39 -0.72 -9.31 -0.94
C PRO A 39 -1.82 -8.53 -1.66
N GLY A 40 -2.77 -7.98 -0.89
CA GLY A 40 -3.84 -7.13 -1.40
C GLY A 40 -3.34 -5.79 -1.96
N ALA A 41 -2.19 -5.34 -1.50
CA ALA A 41 -1.54 -4.12 -1.99
C ALA A 41 -0.02 -4.29 -1.96
N THR A 42 0.65 -3.80 -2.98
CA THR A 42 2.12 -3.73 -3.02
C THR A 42 2.53 -2.33 -3.42
N ILE A 43 3.27 -1.65 -2.55
CA ILE A 43 3.79 -0.31 -2.82
C ILE A 43 5.23 -0.47 -3.29
N LYS A 44 5.47 -0.18 -4.56
CA LYS A 44 6.76 -0.40 -5.21
C LYS A 44 7.67 0.80 -5.07
N GLY A 45 8.98 0.53 -5.00
CA GLY A 45 10.00 1.57 -5.14
C GLY A 45 10.27 1.91 -6.59
N THR A 46 11.13 2.90 -6.80
CA THR A 46 11.62 3.30 -8.12
C THR A 46 13.12 3.11 -8.19
N SER A 47 13.58 2.30 -9.13
CA SER A 47 15.01 1.99 -9.30
C SER A 47 15.87 3.25 -9.38
N GLY A 48 16.94 3.29 -8.61
CA GLY A 48 17.86 4.42 -8.54
C GLY A 48 17.33 5.65 -7.80
N GLN A 49 16.12 5.61 -7.26
CA GLN A 49 15.52 6.76 -6.58
C GLN A 49 15.12 6.46 -5.14
N THR A 50 14.19 5.53 -4.91
CA THR A 50 13.69 5.28 -3.57
C THR A 50 13.08 3.89 -3.43
N ASP A 51 13.13 3.37 -2.21
CA ASP A 51 12.39 2.16 -1.82
C ASP A 51 10.90 2.49 -1.64
N GLY A 52 10.04 1.45 -1.71
CA GLY A 52 8.61 1.62 -1.48
C GLY A 52 8.31 2.05 -0.04
N TYR A 53 7.37 2.97 0.14
CA TYR A 53 6.94 3.40 1.47
C TYR A 53 5.49 3.86 1.48
N LEU A 54 4.85 3.73 2.65
CA LEU A 54 3.51 4.23 2.94
C LEU A 54 3.64 5.43 3.88
N GLN A 55 2.94 6.53 3.60
CA GLN A 55 2.91 7.70 4.48
C GLN A 55 1.52 7.91 5.05
N LEU A 56 1.45 8.07 6.35
CA LEU A 56 0.22 8.41 7.09
C LEU A 56 0.33 9.86 7.55
N ASN A 57 -0.50 10.73 6.99
CA ASN A 57 -0.48 12.16 7.30
C ASN A 57 -1.37 12.49 8.49
N CYS A 58 -1.07 13.60 9.16
CA CYS A 58 -1.97 14.20 10.14
C CYS A 58 -3.21 14.78 9.45
N GLU A 59 -4.21 15.20 10.22
CA GLU A 59 -5.49 15.71 9.69
C GLU A 59 -5.34 16.91 8.75
N GLU A 60 -4.33 17.75 8.98
CA GLU A 60 -4.07 18.92 8.15
C GLU A 60 -3.16 18.64 6.95
N ASN A 61 -2.68 17.39 6.80
CA ASN A 61 -1.78 16.94 5.72
C ASN A 61 -0.46 17.70 5.62
N THR A 62 -0.02 18.37 6.68
CA THR A 62 1.21 19.17 6.71
C THR A 62 2.43 18.35 7.11
N HIS A 63 2.24 17.23 7.79
CA HIS A 63 3.31 16.31 8.21
C HIS A 63 2.76 14.90 8.40
N GLY A 64 3.64 13.91 8.40
CA GLY A 64 3.22 12.51 8.48
C GLY A 64 4.37 11.55 8.84
N ILE A 65 4.00 10.30 9.08
CA ILE A 65 4.92 9.21 9.41
C ILE A 65 4.99 8.25 8.23
N LYS A 66 6.19 7.78 7.92
CA LYS A 66 6.45 6.86 6.82
C LYS A 66 6.85 5.49 7.33
N LEU A 67 6.26 4.45 6.75
CA LEU A 67 6.70 3.06 6.88
C LEU A 67 7.42 2.71 5.58
N LYS A 68 8.71 2.44 5.66
CA LYS A 68 9.57 2.29 4.49
C LYS A 68 10.27 0.94 4.50
N SER A 69 10.41 0.35 3.31
CA SER A 69 11.20 -0.86 3.10
C SER A 69 12.69 -0.60 3.38
N PRO A 70 13.47 -1.62 3.78
CA PRO A 70 14.93 -1.47 3.86
C PRO A 70 15.53 -1.18 2.49
N PRO A 71 16.76 -0.62 2.42
CA PRO A 71 17.40 -0.31 1.15
C PRO A 71 17.70 -1.58 0.35
N HIS A 72 17.71 -1.48 -0.97
CA HIS A 72 17.99 -2.61 -1.85
C HIS A 72 19.32 -3.32 -1.50
N SER A 73 20.33 -2.57 -1.07
CA SER A 73 21.64 -3.12 -0.66
C SER A 73 21.57 -4.06 0.53
N ALA A 74 20.51 -3.99 1.34
CA ALA A 74 20.34 -4.90 2.47
C ALA A 74 19.99 -6.32 2.02
N ALA A 75 19.44 -6.49 0.80
CA ALA A 75 19.04 -7.77 0.20
C ALA A 75 18.16 -8.60 1.13
N GLN A 76 17.23 -7.96 1.85
CA GLN A 76 16.37 -8.60 2.84
C GLN A 76 14.91 -8.59 2.43
N SER A 77 14.24 -9.71 2.68
CA SER A 77 12.80 -9.83 2.59
C SER A 77 12.29 -10.54 3.83
N TYR A 78 11.39 -9.91 4.56
CA TYR A 78 10.81 -10.50 5.77
C TYR A 78 9.40 -9.98 5.99
N THR A 79 8.65 -10.73 6.80
CA THR A 79 7.30 -10.35 7.22
C THR A 79 7.33 -9.90 8.68
N LEU A 80 6.70 -8.77 8.99
CA LEU A 80 6.45 -8.33 10.36
C LEU A 80 5.00 -8.59 10.70
N THR A 81 4.75 -9.43 11.69
CA THR A 81 3.41 -9.79 12.13
C THR A 81 3.11 -9.10 13.46
N PHE A 82 2.04 -8.31 13.50
CA PHE A 82 1.62 -7.63 14.72
C PHE A 82 1.15 -8.63 15.79
N PRO A 83 1.32 -8.30 17.09
CA PRO A 83 0.87 -9.16 18.17
C PRO A 83 -0.67 -9.25 18.19
N GLN A 84 -1.22 -10.34 18.75
CA GLN A 84 -2.65 -10.56 18.86
C GLN A 84 -3.34 -9.57 19.80
N SER A 85 -2.61 -9.01 20.74
CA SER A 85 -3.13 -8.06 21.72
C SER A 85 -2.04 -7.07 22.13
N ILE A 86 -2.44 -5.98 22.77
CA ILE A 86 -1.53 -5.00 23.33
C ILE A 86 -1.68 -4.96 24.86
N THR A 87 -0.55 -4.73 25.55
CA THR A 87 -0.54 -4.56 27.01
C THR A 87 0.21 -3.28 27.34
N ASN A 88 -0.38 -2.50 28.25
CA ASN A 88 0.23 -1.24 28.70
C ASN A 88 1.63 -1.48 29.28
N GLY A 89 2.58 -0.63 28.88
CA GLY A 89 3.97 -0.68 29.35
C GLY A 89 4.86 -1.61 28.53
N TYR A 90 4.35 -2.28 27.51
CA TYR A 90 5.17 -3.13 26.64
C TYR A 90 5.68 -2.34 25.44
N PHE A 91 6.92 -2.62 25.05
CA PHE A 91 7.52 -2.09 23.83
C PHE A 91 7.31 -3.07 22.69
N LEU A 92 7.02 -2.54 21.51
CA LEU A 92 6.96 -3.36 20.30
C LEU A 92 8.40 -3.79 19.93
N LYS A 93 8.64 -5.08 19.89
CA LYS A 93 9.96 -5.65 19.54
C LYS A 93 9.76 -6.86 18.62
N THR A 94 10.83 -7.27 17.95
CA THR A 94 10.82 -8.47 17.09
C THR A 94 11.50 -9.62 17.82
N ASP A 95 11.04 -10.84 17.56
CA ASP A 95 11.65 -12.10 18.05
C ASP A 95 12.78 -12.57 17.14
N GLY A 96 13.13 -11.82 16.10
CA GLY A 96 14.12 -12.21 15.10
C GLY A 96 13.57 -13.08 13.97
N SER A 97 12.31 -13.52 14.07
CA SER A 97 11.62 -14.33 13.05
C SER A 97 10.47 -13.59 12.38
N GLY A 98 10.37 -12.27 12.63
CA GLY A 98 9.37 -11.43 12.01
C GLY A 98 8.10 -11.22 12.84
N ASN A 99 7.98 -11.86 14.00
CA ASN A 99 6.85 -11.59 14.89
C ASN A 99 7.14 -10.39 15.77
N LEU A 100 6.16 -9.52 15.91
CA LEU A 100 6.19 -8.36 16.78
C LEU A 100 5.44 -8.67 18.08
N SER A 101 5.99 -8.23 19.17
CA SER A 101 5.37 -8.47 20.49
C SER A 101 5.61 -7.29 21.44
#